data_0c66c7e7344c261f8f29deec1a0c997d
#
_entry.id   0c66c7e7344c261f8f29deec1a0c997d
#
_cell.length_a   1.000
_cell.length_b   1.000
_cell.length_c   1.000
_cell.angle_alpha   90.00
_cell.angle_beta   90.00
_cell.angle_gamma   90.00
#
_symmetry.space_group_name_H-M   'P 1'
#
loop_
_entity.id
_entity.type
_entity.pdbx_description
1 polymer ?
#
loop_
_entity_poly.entity_id
_entity_poly.type
_entity_poly.pdbx_seq_one_letter_code
_entity_poly.pdbx_strand_id
1 'polypeptide(L)'
;MVIDDGEMLTGVLDKSQIGASAYGLVHAVYEIYGAESAGRLLSILSRLFTMWLQANAFSCRMDDLLLSQQGDAERQALLAEGATIGLDAAMRNVGLDGQNAAEPDTNYNLRRRLEEVLRDDTKLASLDADEMSASNKLTSAVINACIPSGLLRRFPENNMQMMTVSGAKGSAVNVSSISCLLGPQALEGRRVPV
;
A
#
# COMPACT_ATOMS: atom_id res chain seq x y z
N MET A 1 -0.32 5.78 23.48
CA MET A 1 -1.17 5.02 24.43
C MET A 1 -0.83 5.45 25.83
N VAL A 2 -1.81 5.73 26.65
CA VAL A 2 -1.63 6.11 28.06
C VAL A 2 -2.42 5.12 28.92
N ILE A 3 -1.72 4.49 29.84
CA ILE A 3 -2.30 3.59 30.85
C ILE A 3 -1.91 4.16 32.20
N ASP A 4 -2.89 4.39 33.08
CA ASP A 4 -2.70 4.91 34.42
C ASP A 4 -3.50 4.06 35.39
N ASP A 5 -2.87 3.63 36.47
CA ASP A 5 -3.45 2.75 37.53
C ASP A 5 -4.25 1.55 36.99
N GLY A 6 -3.75 0.93 35.89
CA GLY A 6 -4.38 -0.21 35.24
C GLY A 6 -5.52 0.12 34.26
N GLU A 7 -5.88 1.39 34.10
CA GLU A 7 -6.88 1.84 33.14
C GLU A 7 -6.25 2.41 31.89
N MET A 8 -6.74 1.96 30.72
CA MET A 8 -6.32 2.53 29.43
C MET A 8 -7.10 3.81 29.14
N LEU A 9 -6.47 4.97 29.37
CA LEU A 9 -7.10 6.28 29.21
C LEU A 9 -7.21 6.69 27.76
N THR A 10 -6.20 6.39 26.92
CA THR A 10 -6.19 6.71 25.49
C THR A 10 -5.24 5.81 24.72
N GLY A 11 -5.56 5.59 23.46
CA GLY A 11 -4.73 4.82 22.53
C GLY A 11 -5.46 3.64 21.90
N VAL A 12 -4.75 2.91 21.04
CA VAL A 12 -5.22 1.71 20.37
C VAL A 12 -4.17 0.61 20.54
N LEU A 13 -4.63 -0.60 20.87
CA LEU A 13 -3.77 -1.79 20.91
C LEU A 13 -3.63 -2.35 19.48
N ASP A 14 -2.74 -1.74 18.72
CA ASP A 14 -2.41 -2.14 17.37
C ASP A 14 -1.14 -3.02 17.29
N LYS A 15 -0.71 -3.30 16.07
CA LYS A 15 0.51 -4.08 15.82
C LYS A 15 1.76 -3.46 16.47
N SER A 16 1.81 -2.15 16.61
CA SER A 16 2.96 -1.47 17.22
C SER A 16 3.06 -1.74 18.71
N GLN A 17 1.93 -2.02 19.37
CA GLN A 17 1.84 -2.23 20.81
C GLN A 17 1.93 -3.71 21.22
N ILE A 18 1.31 -4.59 20.44
CA ILE A 18 1.21 -6.02 20.78
C ILE A 18 1.94 -6.95 19.80
N GLY A 19 2.44 -6.41 18.68
CA GLY A 19 3.23 -7.14 17.70
C GLY A 19 4.72 -7.25 18.06
N ALA A 20 5.49 -7.81 17.14
CA ALA A 20 6.94 -7.91 17.25
C ALA A 20 7.62 -6.57 16.95
N SER A 21 7.38 -5.57 17.77
CA SER A 21 7.94 -4.23 17.65
C SER A 21 8.67 -3.82 18.92
N ALA A 22 9.81 -3.15 18.77
CA ALA A 22 10.49 -2.51 19.86
C ALA A 22 9.60 -1.39 20.45
N TYR A 23 9.71 -1.19 21.75
CA TYR A 23 9.00 -0.15 22.52
C TYR A 23 7.46 -0.24 22.55
N GLY A 24 6.88 -1.39 22.18
CA GLY A 24 5.47 -1.67 22.37
C GLY A 24 5.11 -2.06 23.81
N LEU A 25 3.79 -2.18 24.10
CA LEU A 25 3.28 -2.52 25.41
C LEU A 25 3.91 -3.82 25.97
N VAL A 26 3.93 -4.88 25.16
CA VAL A 26 4.47 -6.18 25.58
C VAL A 26 5.95 -6.10 25.88
N HIS A 27 6.71 -5.36 25.06
CA HIS A 27 8.13 -5.12 25.27
C HIS A 27 8.38 -4.34 26.57
N ALA A 28 7.62 -3.27 26.80
CA ALA A 28 7.75 -2.48 28.03
C ALA A 28 7.45 -3.29 29.29
N VAL A 29 6.41 -4.13 29.25
CA VAL A 29 6.08 -5.02 30.38
C VAL A 29 7.16 -6.08 30.59
N TYR A 30 7.73 -6.61 29.52
CA TYR A 30 8.84 -7.57 29.63
C TYR A 30 10.08 -6.94 30.27
N GLU A 31 10.48 -5.75 29.83
CA GLU A 31 11.68 -5.07 30.36
C GLU A 31 11.52 -4.61 31.82
N ILE A 32 10.32 -4.13 32.20
CA ILE A 32 10.10 -3.59 33.54
C ILE A 32 9.73 -4.68 34.55
N TYR A 33 8.88 -5.64 34.16
CA TYR A 33 8.27 -6.60 35.07
C TYR A 33 8.68 -8.05 34.80
N GLY A 34 9.51 -8.30 33.79
CA GLY A 34 10.05 -9.62 33.45
C GLY A 34 9.13 -10.51 32.63
N ALA A 35 9.67 -11.66 32.23
CA ALA A 35 9.06 -12.60 31.30
C ALA A 35 7.72 -13.18 31.80
N GLU A 36 7.61 -13.45 33.12
CA GLU A 36 6.39 -14.03 33.72
C GLU A 36 5.21 -13.07 33.57
N SER A 37 5.42 -11.78 33.90
CA SER A 37 4.38 -10.73 33.77
C SER A 37 3.96 -10.51 32.32
N ALA A 38 4.91 -10.50 31.40
CA ALA A 38 4.62 -10.39 29.96
C ALA A 38 3.83 -11.62 29.45
N GLY A 39 4.19 -12.82 29.86
CA GLY A 39 3.46 -14.05 29.51
C GLY A 39 2.04 -14.07 30.09
N ARG A 40 1.85 -13.56 31.30
CA ARG A 40 0.53 -13.40 31.93
C ARG A 40 -0.34 -12.38 31.16
N LEU A 41 0.24 -11.23 30.79
CA LEU A 41 -0.44 -10.21 29.98
C LEU A 41 -0.94 -10.80 28.65
N LEU A 42 -0.06 -11.49 27.89
CA LEU A 42 -0.42 -12.12 26.62
C LEU A 42 -1.53 -13.16 26.80
N SER A 43 -1.50 -13.94 27.87
CA SER A 43 -2.54 -14.94 28.17
C SER A 43 -3.89 -14.30 28.47
N ILE A 44 -3.90 -13.18 29.20
CA ILE A 44 -5.12 -12.43 29.51
C ILE A 44 -5.70 -11.82 28.24
N LEU A 45 -4.87 -11.14 27.42
CA LEU A 45 -5.30 -10.54 26.16
C LEU A 45 -5.85 -11.59 25.18
N SER A 46 -5.19 -12.75 25.08
CA SER A 46 -5.66 -13.85 24.24
C SER A 46 -7.06 -14.34 24.64
N ARG A 47 -7.30 -14.52 25.93
CA ARG A 47 -8.64 -14.92 26.44
C ARG A 47 -9.67 -13.83 26.19
N LEU A 48 -9.35 -12.57 26.47
CA LEU A 48 -10.24 -11.42 26.26
C LEU A 48 -10.66 -11.32 24.79
N PHE A 49 -9.70 -11.36 23.88
CA PHE A 49 -9.97 -11.27 22.44
C PHE A 49 -10.77 -12.49 21.93
N THR A 50 -10.49 -13.68 22.44
CA THR A 50 -11.26 -14.88 22.10
C THR A 50 -12.73 -14.74 22.54
N MET A 51 -12.97 -14.28 23.77
CA MET A 51 -14.33 -14.05 24.28
C MET A 51 -15.06 -12.98 23.47
N TRP A 52 -14.36 -11.90 23.09
CA TRP A 52 -14.92 -10.85 22.26
C TRP A 52 -15.32 -11.38 20.87
N LEU A 53 -14.45 -12.17 20.23
CA LEU A 53 -14.73 -12.81 18.95
C LEU A 53 -15.91 -13.77 19.01
N GLN A 54 -16.07 -14.52 20.12
CA GLN A 54 -17.21 -15.41 20.32
C GLN A 54 -18.52 -14.64 20.46
N ALA A 55 -18.49 -13.50 21.15
CA ALA A 55 -19.68 -12.67 21.37
C ALA A 55 -20.11 -11.87 20.13
N ASN A 56 -19.14 -11.34 19.35
CA ASN A 56 -19.41 -10.41 18.26
C ASN A 56 -19.30 -11.07 16.87
N ALA A 57 -18.68 -12.22 16.76
CA ALA A 57 -18.24 -12.84 15.52
C ALA A 57 -17.28 -11.94 14.72
N PHE A 58 -16.68 -12.46 13.64
CA PHE A 58 -15.80 -11.70 12.75
C PHE A 58 -15.84 -12.31 11.37
N SER A 59 -16.14 -11.50 10.37
CA SER A 59 -16.13 -11.92 8.96
C SER A 59 -15.76 -10.75 8.06
N CYS A 60 -14.88 -10.99 7.09
CA CYS A 60 -14.64 -10.04 6.01
C CYS A 60 -15.74 -10.13 4.98
N ARG A 61 -16.22 -8.99 4.51
CA ARG A 61 -17.29 -8.86 3.54
C ARG A 61 -16.78 -8.15 2.28
N MET A 62 -17.52 -8.29 1.20
CA MET A 62 -17.22 -7.54 -0.03
C MET A 62 -17.27 -6.03 0.19
N ASP A 63 -18.17 -5.55 1.05
CA ASP A 63 -18.28 -4.14 1.43
C ASP A 63 -16.99 -3.57 2.05
N ASP A 64 -16.16 -4.42 2.63
CA ASP A 64 -14.89 -4.02 3.23
C ASP A 64 -13.83 -3.69 2.17
N LEU A 65 -14.02 -4.15 0.93
CA LEU A 65 -13.11 -3.98 -0.19
C LEU A 65 -13.57 -2.95 -1.22
N LEU A 66 -14.87 -2.61 -1.21
CA LEU A 66 -15.46 -1.70 -2.19
C LEU A 66 -15.11 -0.25 -1.87
N LEU A 67 -14.93 0.52 -2.93
CA LEU A 67 -14.81 1.97 -2.85
C LEU A 67 -16.19 2.64 -2.85
N SER A 68 -16.26 3.80 -2.21
CA SER A 68 -17.40 4.71 -2.36
C SER A 68 -17.44 5.26 -3.80
N GLN A 69 -18.59 5.76 -4.22
CA GLN A 69 -18.72 6.37 -5.55
C GLN A 69 -17.71 7.51 -5.77
N GLN A 70 -17.48 8.33 -4.75
CA GLN A 70 -16.48 9.40 -4.81
C GLN A 70 -15.06 8.84 -4.90
N GLY A 71 -14.71 7.87 -4.05
CA GLY A 71 -13.38 7.25 -4.06
C GLY A 71 -13.06 6.54 -5.38
N ASP A 72 -14.06 5.88 -5.99
CA ASP A 72 -13.86 5.27 -7.31
C ASP A 72 -13.72 6.30 -8.42
N ALA A 73 -14.48 7.41 -8.37
CA ALA A 73 -14.34 8.51 -9.33
C ALA A 73 -12.95 9.17 -9.25
N GLU A 74 -12.44 9.42 -8.05
CA GLU A 74 -11.07 9.95 -7.85
C GLU A 74 -10.02 8.94 -8.34
N ARG A 75 -10.20 7.65 -8.06
CA ARG A 75 -9.33 6.59 -8.56
C ARG A 75 -9.29 6.57 -10.09
N GLN A 76 -10.45 6.63 -10.74
CA GLN A 76 -10.55 6.62 -12.20
C GLN A 76 -9.91 7.85 -12.83
N ALA A 77 -10.07 9.04 -12.24
CA ALA A 77 -9.42 10.26 -12.70
C ALA A 77 -7.89 10.13 -12.67
N LEU A 78 -7.33 9.66 -11.55
CA LEU A 78 -5.88 9.44 -11.44
C LEU A 78 -5.36 8.38 -12.41
N LEU A 79 -6.11 7.30 -12.61
CA LEU A 79 -5.73 6.26 -13.58
C LEU A 79 -5.77 6.79 -15.03
N ALA A 80 -6.69 7.70 -15.35
CA ALA A 80 -6.73 8.34 -16.66
C ALA A 80 -5.50 9.24 -16.90
N GLU A 81 -5.05 9.99 -15.87
CA GLU A 81 -3.79 10.74 -15.94
C GLU A 81 -2.58 9.83 -16.15
N GLY A 82 -2.66 8.59 -15.65
CA GLY A 82 -1.61 7.59 -15.80
C GLY A 82 -1.43 7.03 -17.21
N ALA A 83 -2.37 7.26 -18.12
CA ALA A 83 -2.35 6.67 -19.46
C ALA A 83 -1.14 7.07 -20.31
N THR A 84 -0.53 8.23 -20.04
CA THR A 84 0.62 8.77 -20.78
C THR A 84 1.97 8.51 -20.10
N ILE A 85 1.98 7.96 -18.89
CA ILE A 85 3.21 7.82 -18.08
C ILE A 85 4.34 7.10 -18.83
N GLY A 86 4.04 6.00 -19.52
CA GLY A 86 5.04 5.26 -20.29
C GLY A 86 5.60 6.08 -21.45
N LEU A 87 4.73 6.80 -22.17
CA LEU A 87 5.14 7.69 -23.26
C LEU A 87 6.02 8.83 -22.77
N ASP A 88 5.60 9.48 -21.68
CA ASP A 88 6.32 10.61 -21.08
C ASP A 88 7.70 10.17 -20.53
N ALA A 89 7.77 9.01 -19.93
CA ALA A 89 9.05 8.42 -19.46
C ALA A 89 9.96 8.08 -20.64
N ALA A 90 9.42 7.48 -21.71
CA ALA A 90 10.15 7.17 -22.92
C ALA A 90 10.71 8.44 -23.58
N MET A 91 9.88 9.48 -23.73
CA MET A 91 10.29 10.74 -24.33
C MET A 91 11.38 11.45 -23.53
N ARG A 92 11.27 11.45 -22.21
CA ARG A 92 12.33 11.98 -21.32
C ARG A 92 13.63 11.23 -21.47
N ASN A 93 13.58 9.89 -21.46
CA ASN A 93 14.75 9.03 -21.53
C ASN A 93 15.54 9.24 -22.85
N VAL A 94 14.82 9.47 -23.95
CA VAL A 94 15.45 9.71 -25.27
C VAL A 94 15.73 11.18 -25.58
N GLY A 95 15.46 12.11 -24.65
CA GLY A 95 15.74 13.53 -24.81
C GLY A 95 14.80 14.25 -25.81
N LEU A 96 13.54 13.85 -25.85
CA LEU A 96 12.45 14.48 -26.62
C LEU A 96 11.39 15.11 -25.70
N ASP A 97 11.75 15.39 -24.46
CA ASP A 97 10.86 15.98 -23.47
C ASP A 97 10.26 17.31 -23.94
N GLY A 98 8.97 17.52 -23.70
CA GLY A 98 8.24 18.72 -24.12
C GLY A 98 7.84 18.80 -25.61
N GLN A 99 8.15 17.79 -26.40
CA GLN A 99 7.68 17.71 -27.79
C GLN A 99 6.35 16.97 -27.89
N ASN A 100 5.59 17.24 -28.93
CA ASN A 100 4.31 16.56 -29.17
C ASN A 100 4.55 15.19 -29.83
N ALA A 101 4.36 14.11 -29.10
CA ALA A 101 4.53 12.75 -29.61
C ALA A 101 3.59 12.38 -30.77
N ALA A 102 2.47 13.11 -30.97
CA ALA A 102 1.56 12.88 -32.06
C ALA A 102 2.06 13.45 -33.41
N GLU A 103 3.08 14.31 -33.39
CA GLU A 103 3.69 14.81 -34.61
C GLU A 103 4.49 13.72 -35.32
N PRO A 104 4.34 13.57 -36.67
CA PRO A 104 4.97 12.48 -37.42
C PRO A 104 6.49 12.42 -37.25
N ASP A 105 7.15 13.59 -37.28
CA ASP A 105 8.62 13.67 -37.14
C ASP A 105 9.10 13.31 -35.73
N THR A 106 8.37 13.76 -34.70
CA THR A 106 8.64 13.41 -33.30
C THR A 106 8.44 11.94 -33.06
N ASN A 107 7.35 11.36 -33.57
CA ASN A 107 7.06 9.92 -33.45
C ASN A 107 8.12 9.06 -34.14
N TYR A 108 8.56 9.45 -35.35
CA TYR A 108 9.62 8.75 -36.04
C TYR A 108 10.94 8.80 -35.25
N ASN A 109 11.33 9.97 -34.75
CA ASN A 109 12.54 10.12 -33.94
C ASN A 109 12.46 9.35 -32.64
N LEU A 110 11.29 9.33 -31.97
CA LEU A 110 11.05 8.55 -30.76
C LEU A 110 11.28 7.06 -31.01
N ARG A 111 10.64 6.51 -32.03
CA ARG A 111 10.78 5.08 -32.39
C ARG A 111 12.22 4.70 -32.67
N ARG A 112 12.90 5.50 -33.50
CA ARG A 112 14.31 5.27 -33.85
C ARG A 112 15.22 5.27 -32.61
N ARG A 113 15.06 6.25 -31.71
CA ARG A 113 15.88 6.34 -30.51
C ARG A 113 15.53 5.23 -29.50
N LEU A 114 14.28 4.84 -29.39
CA LEU A 114 13.89 3.68 -28.57
C LEU A 114 14.49 2.38 -29.07
N GLU A 115 14.61 2.17 -30.39
CA GLU A 115 15.33 1.03 -30.93
C GLU A 115 16.80 0.99 -30.49
N GLU A 116 17.45 2.15 -30.38
CA GLU A 116 18.83 2.24 -29.84
C GLU A 116 18.87 1.92 -28.35
N VAL A 117 17.88 2.35 -27.57
CA VAL A 117 17.75 2.03 -26.14
C VAL A 117 17.54 0.51 -25.94
N LEU A 118 16.68 -0.11 -26.74
CA LEU A 118 16.38 -1.54 -26.63
C LEU A 118 17.58 -2.46 -26.96
N ARG A 119 18.59 -1.93 -27.66
CA ARG A 119 19.84 -2.67 -28.01
C ARG A 119 20.92 -2.54 -26.93
N ASP A 120 20.74 -1.65 -25.95
CA ASP A 120 21.74 -1.37 -24.91
C ASP A 120 21.12 -1.66 -23.55
N ASP A 121 21.57 -2.72 -22.90
CA ASP A 121 21.05 -3.14 -21.59
C ASP A 121 21.12 -2.06 -20.51
N THR A 122 22.13 -1.17 -20.59
CA THR A 122 22.29 -0.08 -19.61
C THR A 122 21.22 0.99 -19.81
N LYS A 123 20.95 1.35 -21.06
CA LYS A 123 19.91 2.33 -21.40
C LYS A 123 18.52 1.77 -21.13
N LEU A 124 18.30 0.48 -21.42
CA LEU A 124 17.06 -0.20 -21.13
C LEU A 124 16.79 -0.23 -19.62
N ALA A 125 17.80 -0.52 -18.80
CA ALA A 125 17.67 -0.49 -17.35
C ALA A 125 17.33 0.92 -16.82
N SER A 126 17.86 1.98 -17.44
CA SER A 126 17.52 3.37 -17.11
C SER A 126 16.05 3.68 -17.44
N LEU A 127 15.59 3.29 -18.64
CA LEU A 127 14.18 3.45 -19.02
C LEU A 127 13.23 2.70 -18.08
N ASP A 128 13.56 1.45 -17.74
CA ASP A 128 12.78 0.65 -16.79
C ASP A 128 12.69 1.32 -15.41
N ALA A 129 13.79 1.88 -14.93
CA ALA A 129 13.81 2.58 -13.64
C ALA A 129 12.94 3.85 -13.65
N ASP A 130 12.99 4.63 -14.74
CA ASP A 130 12.21 5.86 -14.91
C ASP A 130 10.69 5.55 -14.96
N GLU A 131 10.30 4.54 -15.74
CA GLU A 131 8.89 4.12 -15.84
C GLU A 131 8.38 3.52 -14.53
N MET A 132 9.19 2.69 -13.87
CA MET A 132 8.84 2.13 -12.55
C MET A 132 8.68 3.24 -11.50
N SER A 133 9.55 4.24 -11.50
CA SER A 133 9.47 5.38 -10.59
C SER A 133 8.20 6.19 -10.80
N ALA A 134 7.87 6.50 -12.06
CA ALA A 134 6.68 7.25 -12.41
C ALA A 134 5.40 6.47 -12.07
N SER A 135 5.36 5.17 -12.39
CA SER A 135 4.23 4.28 -12.07
C SER A 135 4.04 4.09 -10.57
N ASN A 136 5.12 4.02 -9.79
CA ASN A 136 5.03 3.94 -8.32
C ASN A 136 4.47 5.23 -7.70
N LYS A 137 4.78 6.40 -8.26
CA LYS A 137 4.20 7.68 -7.82
C LYS A 137 2.69 7.69 -8.04
N LEU A 138 2.24 7.28 -9.23
CA LEU A 138 0.81 7.14 -9.54
C LEU A 138 0.13 6.15 -8.59
N THR A 139 0.73 4.98 -8.39
CA THR A 139 0.22 3.96 -7.47
C THR A 139 0.03 4.51 -6.07
N SER A 140 1.01 5.26 -5.56
CA SER A 140 0.93 5.89 -4.24
C SER A 140 -0.19 6.94 -4.19
N ALA A 141 -0.36 7.76 -5.23
CA ALA A 141 -1.44 8.74 -5.31
C ALA A 141 -2.83 8.06 -5.31
N VAL A 142 -3.00 7.01 -6.10
CA VAL A 142 -4.26 6.23 -6.14
C VAL A 142 -4.55 5.57 -4.79
N ILE A 143 -3.57 4.95 -4.15
CA ILE A 143 -3.77 4.33 -2.84
C ILE A 143 -4.18 5.38 -1.80
N ASN A 144 -3.55 6.53 -1.78
CA ASN A 144 -3.88 7.61 -0.84
C ASN A 144 -5.28 8.20 -1.07
N ALA A 145 -5.77 8.23 -2.30
CA ALA A 145 -7.13 8.64 -2.61
C ALA A 145 -8.16 7.57 -2.17
N CYS A 146 -7.81 6.29 -2.30
CA CYS A 146 -8.70 5.19 -1.98
C CYS A 146 -8.75 4.88 -0.49
N ILE A 147 -7.60 4.89 0.20
CA ILE A 147 -7.46 4.40 1.58
C ILE A 147 -6.90 5.51 2.50
N PRO A 148 -7.56 5.80 3.62
CA PRO A 148 -8.77 5.18 4.17
C PRO A 148 -10.08 5.82 3.70
N SER A 149 -10.03 7.03 3.13
CA SER A 149 -11.20 7.89 2.94
C SER A 149 -12.15 7.45 1.82
N GLY A 150 -11.59 6.83 0.78
CA GLY A 150 -12.35 6.39 -0.41
C GLY A 150 -13.08 5.06 -0.23
N LEU A 151 -12.85 4.30 0.84
CA LEU A 151 -13.54 3.05 1.09
C LEU A 151 -15.02 3.25 1.44
N LEU A 152 -15.86 2.32 1.00
CA LEU A 152 -17.29 2.30 1.32
C LEU A 152 -17.52 2.14 2.82
N ARG A 153 -16.79 1.23 3.45
CA ARG A 153 -16.70 1.08 4.90
C ARG A 153 -15.37 1.58 5.40
N ARG A 154 -15.38 2.37 6.46
CA ARG A 154 -14.16 2.91 7.08
C ARG A 154 -13.85 2.20 8.39
N PHE A 155 -12.62 2.30 8.84
CA PHE A 155 -12.25 1.87 10.19
C PHE A 155 -13.07 2.66 11.23
N PRO A 156 -13.59 2.03 12.31
CA PRO A 156 -13.36 0.64 12.74
C PRO A 156 -14.37 -0.40 12.19
N GLU A 157 -15.31 -0.02 11.36
CA GLU A 157 -16.38 -0.92 10.87
C GLU A 157 -15.91 -1.82 9.73
N ASN A 158 -14.79 -1.49 9.09
CA ASN A 158 -14.16 -2.28 8.04
C ASN A 158 -13.30 -3.39 8.64
N ASN A 159 -13.76 -4.63 8.53
CA ASN A 159 -13.09 -5.77 9.13
C ASN A 159 -11.76 -6.11 8.45
N MET A 160 -11.61 -5.85 7.14
CA MET A 160 -10.33 -6.02 6.45
C MET A 160 -9.27 -5.05 6.97
N GLN A 161 -9.65 -3.78 7.16
CA GLN A 161 -8.76 -2.79 7.78
C GLN A 161 -8.47 -3.12 9.24
N MET A 162 -9.47 -3.57 9.99
CA MET A 162 -9.28 -3.98 11.38
C MET A 162 -8.23 -5.08 11.51
N MET A 163 -8.26 -6.11 10.64
CA MET A 163 -7.24 -7.16 10.63
C MET A 163 -5.84 -6.65 10.33
N THR A 164 -5.72 -5.74 9.37
CA THR A 164 -4.41 -5.23 8.94
C THR A 164 -3.82 -4.22 9.92
N VAL A 165 -4.64 -3.33 10.49
CA VAL A 165 -4.22 -2.33 11.48
C VAL A 165 -3.83 -3.01 12.80
N SER A 166 -4.62 -3.98 13.26
CA SER A 166 -4.27 -4.77 14.46
C SER A 166 -3.06 -5.69 14.27
N GLY A 167 -2.70 -5.98 13.03
CA GLY A 167 -1.62 -6.91 12.68
C GLY A 167 -1.99 -8.38 12.83
N ALA A 168 -3.27 -8.69 12.99
CA ALA A 168 -3.75 -10.06 13.13
C ALA A 168 -3.47 -10.89 11.87
N LYS A 169 -3.84 -10.37 10.70
CA LYS A 169 -3.60 -11.03 9.41
C LYS A 169 -3.71 -10.05 8.25
N GLY A 170 -2.95 -10.34 7.19
CA GLY A 170 -2.89 -9.50 6.00
C GLY A 170 -1.92 -8.33 6.13
N SER A 171 -1.77 -7.59 5.05
CA SER A 171 -0.96 -6.39 4.99
C SER A 171 -1.72 -5.25 4.30
N ALA A 172 -1.32 -4.01 4.57
CA ALA A 172 -1.88 -2.85 3.89
C ALA A 172 -1.70 -2.95 2.36
N VAL A 173 -0.58 -3.55 1.91
CA VAL A 173 -0.31 -3.80 0.48
C VAL A 173 -1.36 -4.73 -0.13
N ASN A 174 -1.74 -5.80 0.56
CA ASN A 174 -2.76 -6.72 0.05
C ASN A 174 -4.13 -6.02 -0.07
N VAL A 175 -4.51 -5.23 0.93
CA VAL A 175 -5.77 -4.46 0.89
C VAL A 175 -5.76 -3.46 -0.25
N SER A 176 -4.69 -2.69 -0.42
CA SER A 176 -4.57 -1.73 -1.51
C SER A 176 -4.56 -2.40 -2.88
N SER A 177 -3.90 -3.57 -3.01
CA SER A 177 -3.88 -4.32 -4.26
C SER A 177 -5.25 -4.86 -4.67
N ILE A 178 -6.09 -5.23 -3.69
CA ILE A 178 -7.44 -5.74 -3.95
C ILE A 178 -8.43 -4.60 -4.20
N SER A 179 -8.38 -3.55 -3.36
CA SER A 179 -9.39 -2.47 -3.38
C SER A 179 -9.08 -1.34 -4.35
N CYS A 180 -7.81 -1.07 -4.65
CA CYS A 180 -7.40 0.10 -5.44
C CYS A 180 -6.82 -0.29 -6.80
N LEU A 181 -5.61 -0.88 -6.80
CA LEU A 181 -4.92 -1.37 -8.00
C LEU A 181 -3.74 -2.28 -7.61
N LEU A 182 -3.33 -3.14 -8.54
CA LEU A 182 -2.14 -3.99 -8.34
C LEU A 182 -0.82 -3.19 -8.37
N GLY A 183 -0.80 -2.12 -9.13
CA GLY A 183 0.42 -1.35 -9.38
C GLY A 183 1.40 -2.04 -10.34
N PRO A 184 2.57 -1.41 -10.59
CA PRO A 184 3.57 -1.97 -11.47
C PRO A 184 4.19 -3.24 -10.89
N GLN A 185 4.40 -4.22 -11.76
CA GLN A 185 5.01 -5.49 -11.41
C GLN A 185 6.45 -5.54 -11.92
N ALA A 186 7.36 -6.06 -11.12
CA ALA A 186 8.76 -6.22 -11.48
C ALA A 186 9.20 -7.68 -11.30
N LEU A 187 10.04 -8.14 -12.20
CA LEU A 187 10.73 -9.42 -12.11
C LEU A 187 12.23 -9.12 -11.98
N GLU A 188 12.84 -9.55 -10.87
CA GLU A 188 14.26 -9.34 -10.57
C GLU A 188 14.71 -7.85 -10.70
N GLY A 189 13.81 -6.93 -10.32
CA GLY A 189 14.08 -5.50 -10.37
C GLY A 189 13.89 -4.83 -11.73
N ARG A 190 13.46 -5.56 -12.76
CA ARG A 190 13.16 -5.07 -14.10
C ARG A 190 11.67 -5.20 -14.40
N ARG A 191 11.18 -4.44 -15.38
CA ARG A 191 9.84 -4.63 -15.90
C ARG A 191 9.69 -6.02 -16.51
N VAL A 192 8.49 -6.59 -16.41
CA VAL A 192 8.20 -7.88 -17.02
C VAL A 192 8.29 -7.73 -18.54
N PRO A 193 9.06 -8.58 -19.25
CA PRO A 193 9.10 -8.56 -20.71
C PRO A 193 7.73 -8.89 -21.30
N VAL A 194 7.37 -8.17 -22.37
CA VAL A 194 6.10 -8.35 -23.12
C VAL A 194 6.32 -9.30 -24.27
#